data_ecc570dc69d89929feb774cadf842cba
#
_entry.id   ecc570dc69d89929feb774cadf842cba
#
_cell.length_a   1.000
_cell.length_b   1.000
_cell.length_c   1.000
_cell.angle_alpha   90.00
_cell.angle_beta   90.00
_cell.angle_gamma   90.00
#
_symmetry.space_group_name_H-M   'P 1'
#
loop_
_entity.id
_entity.type
_entity.pdbx_description
1 polymer ?
#
loop_
_entity_poly.entity_id
_entity_poly.type
_entity_poly.pdbx_seq_one_letter_code
_entity_poly.pdbx_strand_id
1 'polypeptide(L)'
;VRDRISNLKPNEIGFQEVKNLRVNGQLQKTTAYETILKVELSKPILPKSKVLIELDFEAQVPVQIRRSGRDNAEGVRFSMAQWYPKLAEYDQQGWHPTPYVAREFYGVWGDFEVNITIDKNYVIGGTGYLQNPHEIGHGYEKYATLPFKPTQGNTLTWKFKAPNVHDFVWAADPGYVHNSKQ
;
A
#
# COMPACT_ATOMS: atom_id res chain seq x y z
N VAL A 1 -11.08 -5.13 -21.74
CA VAL A 1 -10.79 -4.39 -20.48
C VAL A 1 -11.67 -3.16 -20.38
N ARG A 2 -11.75 -2.33 -21.44
CA ARG A 2 -12.53 -1.07 -21.44
C ARG A 2 -13.99 -1.28 -21.08
N ASP A 3 -14.63 -2.27 -21.69
CA ASP A 3 -16.05 -2.58 -21.48
C ASP A 3 -16.32 -3.13 -20.05
N ARG A 4 -15.34 -3.80 -19.44
CA ARG A 4 -15.47 -4.26 -18.05
C ARG A 4 -15.46 -3.10 -17.06
N ILE A 5 -14.59 -2.12 -17.25
CA ILE A 5 -14.47 -0.97 -16.33
C ILE A 5 -15.73 -0.10 -16.37
N SER A 6 -16.27 0.16 -17.55
CA SER A 6 -17.46 0.99 -17.73
C SER A 6 -18.75 0.37 -17.14
N ASN A 7 -18.74 -0.93 -16.90
CA ASN A 7 -19.89 -1.67 -16.38
C ASN A 7 -19.79 -2.00 -14.88
N LEU A 8 -18.73 -1.53 -14.18
CA LEU A 8 -18.58 -1.75 -12.75
C LEU A 8 -19.64 -0.99 -11.95
N LYS A 9 -20.19 -1.66 -10.95
CA LYS A 9 -21.13 -1.07 -10.00
C LYS A 9 -20.41 -0.17 -8.98
N PRO A 10 -21.11 0.70 -8.25
CA PRO A 10 -20.50 1.57 -7.24
C PRO A 10 -19.68 0.85 -6.16
N ASN A 11 -20.03 -0.38 -5.81
CA ASN A 11 -19.28 -1.21 -4.86
C ASN A 11 -18.17 -2.05 -5.49
N GLU A 12 -17.96 -1.93 -6.79
CA GLU A 12 -16.94 -2.65 -7.57
C GLU A 12 -15.81 -1.73 -8.06
N ILE A 13 -16.05 -0.41 -8.08
CA ILE A 13 -15.05 0.59 -8.43
C ILE A 13 -14.07 0.80 -7.27
N GLY A 14 -12.89 1.37 -7.57
CA GLY A 14 -11.93 1.81 -6.57
C GLY A 14 -11.96 3.31 -6.37
N PHE A 15 -11.67 3.74 -5.16
CA PHE A 15 -11.34 5.13 -4.84
C PHE A 15 -10.29 5.19 -3.74
N GLN A 16 -9.61 6.33 -3.63
CA GLN A 16 -8.78 6.71 -2.49
C GLN A 16 -9.11 8.15 -2.11
N GLU A 17 -9.45 8.37 -0.85
CA GLU A 17 -9.75 9.69 -0.29
C GLU A 17 -8.76 10.01 0.81
N VAL A 18 -7.93 11.02 0.61
CA VAL A 18 -6.95 11.48 1.59
C VAL A 18 -7.61 12.45 2.57
N LYS A 19 -7.36 12.22 3.85
CA LYS A 19 -7.86 13.02 4.97
C LYS A 19 -6.70 13.51 5.83
N ASN A 20 -6.91 14.63 6.55
CA ASN A 20 -5.99 15.12 7.59
C ASN A 20 -4.52 15.28 7.16
N LEU A 21 -4.24 15.64 5.90
CA LEU A 21 -2.87 15.79 5.42
C LEU A 21 -2.17 16.94 6.15
N ARG A 22 -1.05 16.61 6.79
CA ARG A 22 -0.20 17.54 7.53
C ARG A 22 1.23 17.50 7.01
N VAL A 23 1.87 18.66 7.05
CA VAL A 23 3.30 18.79 6.76
C VAL A 23 3.94 19.43 7.99
N ASN A 24 4.89 18.72 8.62
CA ASN A 24 5.51 19.09 9.89
C ASN A 24 4.45 19.44 10.97
N GLY A 25 3.40 18.61 11.08
CA GLY A 25 2.29 18.78 12.02
C GLY A 25 1.23 19.83 11.63
N GLN A 26 1.45 20.63 10.59
CA GLN A 26 0.52 21.66 10.14
C GLN A 26 -0.42 21.14 9.05
N LEU A 27 -1.73 21.26 9.26
CA LEU A 27 -2.74 20.90 8.28
C LEU A 27 -2.57 21.73 7.00
N GLN A 28 -2.59 21.07 5.84
CA GLN A 28 -2.44 21.71 4.55
C GLN A 28 -3.75 21.71 3.76
N LYS A 29 -3.89 22.73 2.91
CA LYS A 29 -4.96 22.75 1.91
C LYS A 29 -4.63 21.83 0.77
N THR A 30 -5.58 21.01 0.37
CA THR A 30 -5.44 20.04 -0.72
C THR A 30 -6.51 20.26 -1.78
N THR A 31 -6.18 19.92 -3.02
CA THR A 31 -7.14 19.94 -4.14
C THR A 31 -6.90 18.68 -4.98
N ALA A 32 -7.94 17.90 -5.19
CA ALA A 32 -7.88 16.71 -6.02
C ALA A 32 -8.12 17.06 -7.50
N TYR A 33 -7.27 16.53 -8.36
CA TYR A 33 -7.39 16.57 -9.82
C TYR A 33 -7.33 15.12 -10.33
N GLU A 34 -8.48 14.49 -10.49
CA GLU A 34 -8.58 13.07 -10.83
C GLU A 34 -7.77 12.18 -9.86
N THR A 35 -6.65 11.62 -10.29
CA THR A 35 -5.77 10.77 -9.47
C THR A 35 -4.61 11.54 -8.82
N ILE A 36 -4.55 12.85 -9.00
CA ILE A 36 -3.49 13.70 -8.45
C ILE A 36 -4.04 14.55 -7.31
N LEU A 37 -3.39 14.49 -6.16
CA LEU A 37 -3.67 15.37 -5.02
C LEU A 37 -2.61 16.48 -4.96
N LYS A 38 -3.01 17.71 -5.25
CA LYS A 38 -2.18 18.89 -5.06
C LYS A 38 -2.23 19.34 -3.61
N VAL A 39 -1.06 19.54 -3.01
CA VAL A 39 -0.90 20.06 -1.65
C VAL A 39 -0.29 21.46 -1.72
N GLU A 40 -0.97 22.45 -1.16
CA GLU A 40 -0.50 23.84 -1.12
C GLU A 40 0.33 24.03 0.16
N LEU A 41 1.66 24.07 0.02
CA LEU A 41 2.55 24.26 1.14
C LEU A 41 2.57 25.70 1.61
N SER A 42 2.42 25.92 2.92
CA SER A 42 2.52 27.25 3.54
C SER A 42 3.94 27.83 3.48
N LYS A 43 4.94 26.98 3.38
CA LYS A 43 6.37 27.31 3.21
C LYS A 43 7.02 26.31 2.27
N PRO A 44 7.99 26.74 1.42
CA PRO A 44 8.71 25.81 0.56
C PRO A 44 9.56 24.84 1.37
N ILE A 45 9.73 23.64 0.86
CA ILE A 45 10.68 22.66 1.38
C ILE A 45 12.06 23.08 0.88
N LEU A 46 12.99 23.36 1.79
CA LEU A 46 14.32 23.81 1.45
C LEU A 46 15.22 22.64 1.01
N PRO A 47 16.18 22.86 0.11
CA PRO A 47 17.17 21.86 -0.26
C PRO A 47 17.87 21.27 0.97
N LYS A 48 18.14 19.96 0.94
CA LYS A 48 18.83 19.21 2.03
C LYS A 48 18.08 19.25 3.38
N SER A 49 16.82 19.68 3.41
CA SER A 49 15.99 19.61 4.61
C SER A 49 15.21 18.29 4.67
N LYS A 50 14.74 17.96 5.87
CA LYS A 50 13.79 16.86 6.10
C LYS A 50 12.41 17.44 6.32
N VAL A 51 11.41 16.76 5.81
CA VAL A 51 9.99 17.08 6.01
C VAL A 51 9.24 15.83 6.43
N LEU A 52 8.31 16.00 7.38
CA LEU A 52 7.38 14.96 7.77
C LEU A 52 6.05 15.23 7.10
N ILE A 53 5.55 14.27 6.32
CA ILE A 53 4.22 14.29 5.72
C ILE A 53 3.40 13.20 6.40
N GLU A 54 2.27 13.57 6.97
CA GLU A 54 1.34 12.69 7.66
C GLU A 54 -0.02 12.81 6.99
N LEU A 55 -0.70 11.71 6.79
CA LEU A 55 -2.05 11.71 6.25
C LEU A 55 -2.81 10.47 6.68
N ASP A 56 -4.12 10.59 6.73
CA ASP A 56 -5.05 9.48 6.75
C ASP A 56 -5.62 9.29 5.35
N PHE A 57 -5.99 8.08 5.00
CA PHE A 57 -6.75 7.83 3.78
C PHE A 57 -7.73 6.69 3.94
N GLU A 58 -8.83 6.79 3.21
CA GLU A 58 -9.81 5.73 3.06
C GLU A 58 -9.83 5.28 1.61
N ALA A 59 -9.93 3.98 1.39
CA ALA A 59 -9.93 3.43 0.04
C ALA A 59 -10.97 2.32 -0.09
N GLN A 60 -11.65 2.28 -1.23
CA GLN A 60 -12.43 1.12 -1.65
C GLN A 60 -11.60 0.27 -2.61
N VAL A 61 -11.40 -1.00 -2.24
CA VAL A 61 -10.66 -1.96 -3.09
C VAL A 61 -11.57 -2.39 -4.25
N PRO A 62 -11.20 -2.09 -5.50
CA PRO A 62 -12.02 -2.46 -6.65
C PRO A 62 -12.02 -3.96 -6.90
N VAL A 63 -13.02 -4.45 -7.64
CA VAL A 63 -12.92 -5.78 -8.27
C VAL A 63 -11.73 -5.78 -9.23
N GLN A 64 -10.85 -6.76 -9.09
CA GLN A 64 -9.61 -6.78 -9.86
C GLN A 64 -9.86 -6.97 -11.36
N ILE A 65 -9.38 -6.00 -12.13
CA ILE A 65 -9.43 -6.05 -13.58
C ILE A 65 -8.04 -6.28 -14.17
N ARG A 66 -7.00 -5.81 -13.48
CA ARG A 66 -5.62 -5.91 -13.95
C ARG A 66 -4.71 -6.41 -12.82
N ARG A 67 -3.91 -5.53 -12.19
CA ARG A 67 -2.88 -5.92 -11.20
C ARG A 67 -3.25 -5.61 -9.74
N SER A 68 -4.29 -4.85 -9.52
CA SER A 68 -4.72 -4.46 -8.18
C SER A 68 -6.23 -4.60 -8.03
N GLY A 69 -6.64 -5.06 -6.87
CA GLY A 69 -8.04 -5.22 -6.53
C GLY A 69 -8.34 -6.49 -5.74
N ARG A 70 -9.62 -6.80 -5.63
CA ARG A 70 -10.14 -8.00 -4.95
C ARG A 70 -10.78 -8.97 -5.93
N ASP A 71 -10.91 -10.22 -5.50
CA ASP A 71 -11.68 -11.26 -6.18
C ASP A 71 -11.25 -11.43 -7.66
N ASN A 72 -9.98 -11.74 -7.88
CA ASN A 72 -9.46 -11.92 -9.22
C ASN A 72 -9.95 -13.23 -9.88
N ALA A 73 -9.67 -13.37 -11.17
CA ALA A 73 -10.10 -14.53 -11.95
C ALA A 73 -9.45 -15.85 -11.49
N GLU A 74 -8.29 -15.78 -10.86
CA GLU A 74 -7.55 -16.91 -10.29
C GLU A 74 -8.01 -17.29 -8.89
N GLY A 75 -8.97 -16.56 -8.32
CA GLY A 75 -9.54 -16.81 -7.00
C GLY A 75 -8.81 -16.15 -5.84
N VAL A 76 -7.80 -15.30 -6.10
CA VAL A 76 -7.10 -14.55 -5.03
C VAL A 76 -7.95 -13.43 -4.50
N ARG A 77 -8.11 -13.39 -3.17
CA ARG A 77 -9.01 -12.44 -2.51
C ARG A 77 -8.53 -10.99 -2.61
N PHE A 78 -7.25 -10.72 -2.37
CA PHE A 78 -6.66 -9.39 -2.47
C PHE A 78 -5.33 -9.44 -3.20
N SER A 79 -5.18 -8.53 -4.16
CA SER A 79 -3.92 -8.24 -4.87
C SER A 79 -3.73 -6.72 -4.85
N MET A 80 -2.78 -6.24 -4.07
CA MET A 80 -2.69 -4.82 -3.69
C MET A 80 -1.38 -4.22 -4.20
N ALA A 81 -1.45 -3.61 -5.36
CA ALA A 81 -0.40 -2.76 -5.91
C ALA A 81 -0.95 -1.33 -6.03
N GLN A 82 -0.12 -0.33 -5.71
CA GLN A 82 -0.52 1.10 -5.79
C GLN A 82 -1.79 1.40 -4.98
N TRP A 83 -1.83 0.87 -3.77
CA TRP A 83 -2.99 0.87 -2.87
C TRP A 83 -3.00 2.02 -1.86
N TYR A 84 -1.93 2.80 -1.82
CA TYR A 84 -1.75 3.92 -0.89
C TYR A 84 -1.42 5.20 -1.66
N PRO A 85 -1.70 6.41 -1.11
CA PRO A 85 -1.28 7.67 -1.69
C PRO A 85 0.25 7.75 -1.75
N LYS A 86 0.80 8.01 -2.93
CA LYS A 86 2.23 8.07 -3.20
C LYS A 86 2.69 9.49 -3.45
N LEU A 87 3.87 9.86 -2.91
CA LEU A 87 4.52 11.11 -3.29
C LEU A 87 4.95 11.05 -4.77
N ALA A 88 4.60 12.07 -5.54
CA ALA A 88 5.11 12.21 -6.90
C ALA A 88 6.63 12.46 -6.87
N GLU A 89 7.34 11.97 -7.89
CA GLU A 89 8.77 12.23 -8.04
C GLU A 89 9.02 13.72 -8.33
N TYR A 90 10.14 14.22 -7.83
CA TYR A 90 10.63 15.58 -8.06
C TYR A 90 12.09 15.55 -8.48
N ASP A 91 12.39 16.11 -9.64
CA ASP A 91 13.76 16.22 -10.16
C ASP A 91 14.05 17.63 -10.75
N GLN A 92 15.09 17.75 -11.56
CA GLN A 92 15.47 19.02 -12.20
C GLN A 92 14.41 19.60 -13.16
N GLN A 93 13.43 18.81 -13.55
CA GLN A 93 12.30 19.25 -14.38
C GLN A 93 11.08 19.65 -13.52
N GLY A 94 11.14 19.43 -12.20
CA GLY A 94 10.08 19.71 -11.25
C GLY A 94 9.31 18.46 -10.84
N TRP A 95 8.05 18.64 -10.46
CA TRP A 95 7.15 17.55 -10.07
C TRP A 95 6.68 16.75 -11.28
N HIS A 96 6.63 15.42 -11.14
CA HIS A 96 6.08 14.50 -12.15
C HIS A 96 4.71 13.93 -11.73
N PRO A 97 3.66 14.76 -11.70
CA PRO A 97 2.32 14.32 -11.33
C PRO A 97 1.59 13.70 -12.53
N THR A 98 2.25 12.79 -13.24
CA THR A 98 1.71 12.21 -14.47
C THR A 98 0.76 11.07 -14.14
N PRO A 99 -0.52 11.12 -14.57
CA PRO A 99 -1.43 9.99 -14.44
C PRO A 99 -0.91 8.77 -15.20
N TYR A 100 -1.31 7.57 -14.78
CA TYR A 100 -0.96 6.35 -15.47
C TYR A 100 -1.56 6.33 -16.90
N VAL A 101 -0.68 6.35 -17.90
CA VAL A 101 -1.05 6.26 -19.33
C VAL A 101 -0.23 5.15 -19.99
N ALA A 102 -0.59 3.89 -19.71
CA ALA A 102 0.02 2.69 -20.27
C ALA A 102 1.55 2.57 -20.07
N ARG A 103 2.09 3.22 -19.06
CA ARG A 103 3.48 3.15 -18.60
C ARG A 103 3.53 3.04 -17.08
N GLU A 104 4.69 2.67 -16.52
CA GLU A 104 4.86 2.64 -15.07
C GLU A 104 4.96 4.06 -14.48
N PHE A 105 4.62 4.18 -13.20
CA PHE A 105 4.76 5.44 -12.48
C PHE A 105 6.24 5.74 -12.21
N TYR A 106 6.61 7.02 -12.30
CA TYR A 106 7.89 7.51 -11.81
C TYR A 106 7.79 7.69 -10.30
N GLY A 107 8.35 6.76 -9.56
CA GLY A 107 8.19 6.65 -8.10
C GLY A 107 9.48 6.87 -7.34
N VAL A 108 9.35 7.50 -6.18
CA VAL A 108 10.44 7.74 -5.24
C VAL A 108 10.90 6.43 -4.60
N TRP A 109 12.21 6.18 -4.56
CA TRP A 109 12.80 5.09 -3.80
C TRP A 109 12.89 5.45 -2.31
N GLY A 110 12.68 4.47 -1.45
CA GLY A 110 12.76 4.68 -0.01
C GLY A 110 12.65 3.41 0.80
N ASP A 111 12.72 3.57 2.10
CA ASP A 111 12.50 2.49 3.06
C ASP A 111 11.03 2.49 3.48
N PHE A 112 10.42 1.31 3.46
CA PHE A 112 9.03 1.12 3.87
C PHE A 112 8.95 0.32 5.17
N GLU A 113 8.16 0.81 6.10
CA GLU A 113 7.66 0.06 7.25
C GLU A 113 6.13 -0.01 7.13
N VAL A 114 5.60 -1.22 6.94
CA VAL A 114 4.19 -1.41 6.66
C VAL A 114 3.57 -2.38 7.64
N ASN A 115 2.49 -1.96 8.29
CA ASN A 115 1.69 -2.80 9.17
C ASN A 115 0.32 -3.03 8.54
N ILE A 116 -0.05 -4.31 8.33
CA ILE A 116 -1.32 -4.71 7.74
C ILE A 116 -2.10 -5.52 8.77
N THR A 117 -3.22 -4.97 9.24
CA THR A 117 -4.12 -5.69 10.13
C THR A 117 -5.30 -6.23 9.33
N ILE A 118 -5.47 -7.54 9.35
CA ILE A 118 -6.50 -8.25 8.59
C ILE A 118 -7.05 -9.43 9.41
N ASP A 119 -8.17 -10.01 8.99
CA ASP A 119 -8.71 -11.24 9.59
C ASP A 119 -7.62 -12.33 9.67
N LYS A 120 -7.56 -13.02 10.81
CA LYS A 120 -6.51 -13.99 11.12
C LYS A 120 -6.40 -15.19 10.19
N ASN A 121 -7.47 -15.46 9.41
CA ASN A 121 -7.45 -16.56 8.45
C ASN A 121 -6.69 -16.23 7.15
N TYR A 122 -6.37 -14.96 6.92
CA TYR A 122 -5.61 -14.56 5.74
C TYR A 122 -4.11 -14.78 5.93
N VAL A 123 -3.49 -15.27 4.89
CA VAL A 123 -2.03 -15.34 4.75
C VAL A 123 -1.59 -14.24 3.80
N ILE A 124 -0.63 -13.42 4.20
CA ILE A 124 -0.11 -12.30 3.40
C ILE A 124 1.28 -12.62 2.87
N GLY A 125 1.46 -12.43 1.56
CA GLY A 125 2.77 -12.23 0.94
C GLY A 125 2.95 -10.75 0.60
N GLY A 126 4.09 -10.17 0.96
CA GLY A 126 4.35 -8.73 0.75
C GLY A 126 5.80 -8.44 0.42
N THR A 127 6.06 -7.23 -0.07
CA THR A 127 7.41 -6.73 -0.35
C THR A 127 8.23 -6.68 0.94
N GLY A 128 9.51 -7.07 0.85
CA GLY A 128 10.45 -7.00 1.97
C GLY A 128 10.39 -8.20 2.92
N TYR A 129 10.64 -7.94 4.19
CA TYR A 129 10.84 -8.97 5.21
C TYR A 129 9.81 -8.86 6.32
N LEU A 130 9.15 -9.97 6.66
CA LEU A 130 8.24 -10.04 7.80
C LEU A 130 9.04 -9.93 9.10
N GLN A 131 8.66 -8.99 9.97
CA GLN A 131 9.38 -8.68 11.22
C GLN A 131 8.87 -9.46 12.43
N ASN A 132 7.63 -9.94 12.38
CA ASN A 132 6.98 -10.60 13.51
C ASN A 132 6.46 -12.03 13.20
N PRO A 133 7.26 -12.91 12.61
CA PRO A 133 6.84 -14.26 12.24
C PRO A 133 6.37 -15.08 13.45
N HIS A 134 6.89 -14.79 14.67
CA HIS A 134 6.50 -15.45 15.91
C HIS A 134 5.08 -15.09 16.41
N GLU A 135 4.45 -14.04 15.87
CA GLU A 135 3.07 -13.64 16.20
C GLU A 135 2.07 -14.13 15.14
N ILE A 136 2.54 -14.45 13.93
CA ILE A 136 1.69 -14.68 12.75
C ILE A 136 1.25 -16.15 12.63
N GLY A 137 2.14 -17.11 12.82
CA GLY A 137 1.85 -18.50 12.47
C GLY A 137 1.88 -18.74 10.96
N HIS A 138 0.95 -19.54 10.43
CA HIS A 138 0.80 -19.85 9.01
C HIS A 138 2.06 -20.38 8.32
N GLY A 139 2.93 -21.07 9.08
CA GLY A 139 4.22 -21.60 8.60
C GLY A 139 5.38 -20.61 8.68
N TYR A 140 5.15 -19.36 9.06
CA TYR A 140 6.20 -18.36 9.26
C TYR A 140 6.94 -18.51 10.59
N GLU A 141 6.30 -19.10 11.60
CA GLU A 141 6.87 -19.32 12.95
C GLU A 141 8.17 -20.12 12.95
N LYS A 142 8.37 -20.98 11.95
CA LYS A 142 9.61 -21.76 11.78
C LYS A 142 10.85 -20.90 11.45
N TYR A 143 10.64 -19.64 11.03
CA TYR A 143 11.71 -18.67 10.77
C TYR A 143 11.85 -17.65 11.88
N ALA A 144 11.03 -17.77 12.95
CA ALA A 144 11.09 -16.87 14.07
C ALA A 144 12.31 -17.19 14.95
N THR A 145 12.96 -16.13 15.43
CA THR A 145 14.02 -16.24 16.47
C THR A 145 13.44 -16.31 17.88
N LEU A 146 12.16 -15.98 18.03
CA LEU A 146 11.42 -16.01 19.28
C LEU A 146 10.40 -17.15 19.26
N PRO A 147 10.03 -17.71 20.45
CA PRO A 147 8.95 -18.67 20.55
C PRO A 147 7.64 -18.15 19.96
N PHE A 148 6.89 -19.01 19.28
CA PHE A 148 5.61 -18.65 18.74
C PHE A 148 4.64 -18.24 19.84
N LYS A 149 4.02 -17.08 19.68
CA LYS A 149 3.06 -16.51 20.60
C LYS A 149 1.75 -16.21 19.88
N PRO A 150 0.73 -17.08 19.98
CA PRO A 150 -0.54 -16.87 19.30
C PRO A 150 -1.18 -15.55 19.72
N THR A 151 -1.62 -14.78 18.76
CA THR A 151 -2.39 -13.56 19.00
C THR A 151 -3.83 -13.92 19.38
N GLN A 152 -4.33 -13.31 20.44
CA GLN A 152 -5.75 -13.43 20.82
C GLN A 152 -6.56 -12.46 19.96
N GLY A 153 -7.75 -12.91 19.50
CA GLY A 153 -8.66 -12.11 18.68
C GLY A 153 -8.89 -12.67 17.29
N ASN A 154 -9.58 -11.88 16.47
CA ASN A 154 -10.00 -12.27 15.12
C ASN A 154 -9.11 -11.68 14.01
N THR A 155 -8.12 -10.87 14.35
CA THR A 155 -7.21 -10.24 13.40
C THR A 155 -5.75 -10.51 13.76
N LEU A 156 -4.89 -10.45 12.74
CA LEU A 156 -3.43 -10.45 12.88
C LEU A 156 -2.88 -9.16 12.26
N THR A 157 -1.82 -8.62 12.87
CA THR A 157 -1.07 -7.49 12.30
C THR A 157 0.26 -8.01 11.76
N TRP A 158 0.38 -7.97 10.44
CA TRP A 158 1.59 -8.32 9.70
C TRP A 158 2.49 -7.09 9.62
N LYS A 159 3.74 -7.19 10.07
CA LYS A 159 4.71 -6.07 10.11
C LYS A 159 5.82 -6.34 9.10
N PHE A 160 5.92 -5.52 8.08
CA PHE A 160 6.93 -5.67 7.03
C PHE A 160 7.93 -4.53 7.06
N LYS A 161 9.16 -4.84 6.69
CA LYS A 161 10.24 -3.89 6.44
C LYS A 161 10.82 -4.13 5.05
N ALA A 162 10.81 -3.10 4.20
CA ALA A 162 11.32 -3.18 2.84
C ALA A 162 12.28 -2.02 2.57
N PRO A 163 13.59 -2.24 2.76
CA PRO A 163 14.59 -1.20 2.54
C PRO A 163 14.86 -0.99 1.05
N ASN A 164 15.00 0.27 0.67
CA ASN A 164 15.43 0.71 -0.66
C ASN A 164 14.60 0.09 -1.80
N VAL A 165 13.29 0.28 -1.76
CA VAL A 165 12.35 -0.14 -2.80
C VAL A 165 11.56 1.05 -3.32
N HIS A 166 11.07 0.97 -4.56
CA HIS A 166 10.28 2.06 -5.16
C HIS A 166 8.77 1.89 -4.95
N ASP A 167 8.33 0.75 -4.45
CA ASP A 167 6.93 0.46 -4.14
C ASP A 167 6.81 -0.65 -3.11
N PHE A 168 5.66 -0.70 -2.43
CA PHE A 168 5.27 -1.79 -1.55
C PHE A 168 3.98 -2.44 -2.05
N VAL A 169 4.06 -3.71 -2.41
CA VAL A 169 2.91 -4.51 -2.85
C VAL A 169 2.67 -5.66 -1.90
N TRP A 170 1.41 -6.11 -1.81
CA TRP A 170 1.04 -7.30 -1.04
C TRP A 170 -0.15 -8.01 -1.66
N ALA A 171 -0.26 -9.29 -1.37
CA ALA A 171 -1.41 -10.10 -1.71
C ALA A 171 -1.86 -10.90 -0.50
N ALA A 172 -3.14 -11.17 -0.36
CA ALA A 172 -3.68 -11.93 0.75
C ALA A 172 -4.82 -12.85 0.30
N ASP A 173 -4.75 -14.08 0.79
CA ASP A 173 -5.80 -15.07 0.58
C ASP A 173 -5.81 -16.09 1.73
N PRO A 174 -7.00 -16.58 2.19
CA PRO A 174 -7.07 -17.64 3.20
C PRO A 174 -6.50 -18.97 2.74
N GLY A 175 -6.46 -19.21 1.43
CA GLY A 175 -5.92 -20.43 0.82
C GLY A 175 -4.42 -20.41 0.57
N TYR A 176 -3.71 -19.32 0.86
CA TYR A 176 -2.28 -19.25 0.66
C TYR A 176 -1.52 -20.15 1.62
N VAL A 177 -0.48 -20.79 1.10
CA VAL A 177 0.47 -21.60 1.87
C VAL A 177 1.86 -20.98 1.73
N HIS A 178 2.48 -20.64 2.86
CA HIS A 178 3.85 -20.14 2.85
C HIS A 178 4.85 -21.30 2.73
N ASN A 179 5.59 -21.32 1.64
CA ASN A 179 6.72 -22.22 1.43
C ASN A 179 7.96 -21.38 1.14
N SER A 180 9.07 -21.66 1.85
CA SER A 180 10.38 -21.11 1.50
C SER A 180 11.27 -22.23 0.95
N LYS A 181 12.01 -21.89 -0.06
CA LYS A 181 13.09 -22.73 -0.60
C LYS A 181 14.42 -22.04 -0.24
N GLN A 182 15.28 -22.76 0.47
CA GLN A 182 16.68 -22.36 0.67
C GLN A 182 17.50 -22.67 -0.58
#